data_09c959edf5e311b431615dd0431b5658
#
_entry.id   09c959edf5e311b431615dd0431b5658
#
_cell.length_a   1.000
_cell.length_b   1.000
_cell.length_c   1.000
_cell.angle_alpha   90.00
_cell.angle_beta   90.00
_cell.angle_gamma   90.00
#
_symmetry.space_group_name_H-M   'P 1'
#
loop_
_entity.id
_entity.type
_entity.pdbx_description
1 polymer ?
#
loop_
_entity_poly.entity_id
_entity_poly.type
_entity_poly.pdbx_seq_one_letter_code
_entity_poly.pdbx_strand_id
1 'polypeptide(L)'
;MREKGMSAGSNQDFLEDSTDEIFLKYEKLSSTLSSPSYEPSTILSERMRSYLKDELPQEIDRGVKELREKKSNPELPSLLEAARNYLQKNEWNFEVLPDHTTIALGFEGVNGEWHCMIQTRELEEQMIFYSSLSENIPSNRIDTMMKFITMVNYRLVVGNFELDVTDGELNYKTSLDLESVQLNHEMIRNIIHTNLATFDRHLPGIKIILDGGLTEQAMDAVEMNQSSGTHSMS
;
A
#
# COMPACT_ATOMS: atom_id res chain seq x y z
N MET A 1 44.19 -23.84 -6.42
CA MET A 1 42.83 -23.75 -5.91
C MET A 1 42.06 -22.81 -6.81
N ARG A 2 41.06 -23.34 -7.54
CA ARG A 2 40.26 -22.58 -8.49
C ARG A 2 39.00 -22.07 -7.75
N GLU A 3 38.87 -20.76 -7.63
CA GLU A 3 37.62 -20.14 -7.21
C GLU A 3 36.57 -20.33 -8.28
N LYS A 4 35.44 -20.95 -7.92
CA LYS A 4 34.22 -21.01 -8.73
C LYS A 4 33.46 -19.69 -8.51
N GLY A 5 33.44 -18.84 -9.53
CA GLY A 5 32.51 -17.71 -9.57
C GLY A 5 31.06 -18.22 -9.57
N MET A 6 30.30 -17.80 -8.57
CA MET A 6 28.85 -17.91 -8.60
C MET A 6 28.33 -16.81 -9.54
N SER A 7 27.76 -17.25 -10.67
CA SER A 7 26.98 -16.41 -11.58
C SER A 7 25.75 -15.92 -10.83
N ALA A 8 25.61 -14.63 -10.68
CA ALA A 8 24.37 -14.00 -10.28
C ALA A 8 23.34 -14.22 -11.42
N GLY A 9 22.41 -15.14 -11.24
CA GLY A 9 21.24 -15.27 -12.09
C GLY A 9 20.47 -13.96 -12.04
N SER A 10 20.10 -13.45 -13.20
CA SER A 10 19.42 -12.17 -13.32
C SER A 10 18.05 -12.20 -12.64
N ASN A 11 17.77 -11.25 -11.75
CA ASN A 11 16.46 -11.05 -11.10
C ASN A 11 15.30 -10.87 -12.09
N GLN A 12 15.57 -10.71 -13.38
CA GLN A 12 14.57 -10.58 -14.44
C GLN A 12 13.77 -11.87 -14.68
N ASP A 13 14.40 -13.05 -14.60
CA ASP A 13 13.75 -14.32 -14.90
C ASP A 13 12.67 -14.71 -13.86
N PHE A 14 12.84 -14.27 -12.59
CA PHE A 14 11.86 -14.52 -11.51
C PHE A 14 10.60 -13.67 -11.59
N LEU A 15 10.71 -12.43 -12.11
CA LEU A 15 9.56 -11.53 -12.28
C LEU A 15 8.68 -11.93 -13.49
N GLU A 16 9.30 -12.50 -14.55
CA GLU A 16 8.57 -12.96 -15.72
C GLU A 16 7.63 -14.15 -15.39
N ASP A 17 8.09 -15.13 -14.62
CA ASP A 17 7.29 -16.33 -14.28
C ASP A 17 6.06 -15.97 -13.43
N SER A 18 6.19 -15.09 -12.42
CA SER A 18 5.06 -14.73 -11.55
C SER A 18 3.99 -13.93 -12.29
N THR A 19 4.38 -13.03 -13.18
CA THR A 19 3.44 -12.19 -13.96
C THR A 19 2.70 -13.04 -15.01
N ASP A 20 3.38 -13.99 -15.67
CA ASP A 20 2.77 -14.88 -16.64
C ASP A 20 1.77 -15.86 -15.98
N GLU A 21 2.04 -16.31 -14.74
CA GLU A 21 1.06 -17.08 -13.95
C GLU A 21 -0.20 -16.27 -13.64
N ILE A 22 -0.06 -15.00 -13.34
CA ILE A 22 -1.18 -14.08 -13.08
C ILE A 22 -2.00 -13.90 -14.36
N PHE A 23 -1.37 -13.60 -15.49
CA PHE A 23 -2.05 -13.52 -16.78
C PHE A 23 -2.82 -14.78 -17.12
N LEU A 24 -2.22 -15.96 -16.93
CA LEU A 24 -2.89 -17.24 -17.15
C LEU A 24 -4.12 -17.45 -16.26
N LYS A 25 -4.08 -16.98 -15.00
CA LYS A 25 -5.23 -17.03 -14.09
C LYS A 25 -6.37 -16.15 -14.57
N TYR A 26 -6.09 -14.90 -15.00
CA TYR A 26 -7.10 -13.97 -15.49
C TYR A 26 -7.70 -14.42 -16.82
N GLU A 27 -6.90 -14.93 -17.76
CA GLU A 27 -7.39 -15.49 -19.02
C GLU A 27 -8.28 -16.72 -18.79
N LYS A 28 -7.90 -17.57 -17.83
CA LYS A 28 -8.73 -18.71 -17.45
C LYS A 28 -10.04 -18.27 -16.81
N LEU A 29 -10.01 -17.23 -15.97
CA LEU A 29 -11.21 -16.65 -15.39
C LEU A 29 -12.13 -16.07 -16.46
N SER A 30 -11.61 -15.22 -17.36
CA SER A 30 -12.35 -14.64 -18.48
C SER A 30 -12.99 -15.74 -19.35
N SER A 31 -12.23 -16.77 -19.74
CA SER A 31 -12.73 -17.87 -20.54
C SER A 31 -13.82 -18.69 -19.82
N THR A 32 -13.73 -18.81 -18.49
CA THR A 32 -14.75 -19.49 -17.68
C THR A 32 -16.05 -18.68 -17.64
N LEU A 33 -15.95 -17.38 -17.41
CA LEU A 33 -17.10 -16.46 -17.34
C LEU A 33 -17.80 -16.33 -18.72
N SER A 34 -17.04 -16.34 -19.79
CA SER A 34 -17.55 -16.28 -21.18
C SER A 34 -18.10 -17.62 -21.69
N SER A 35 -17.95 -18.71 -20.93
CA SER A 35 -18.45 -20.03 -21.36
C SER A 35 -19.97 -20.02 -21.48
N PRO A 36 -20.55 -20.61 -22.57
CA PRO A 36 -22.00 -20.79 -22.69
C PRO A 36 -22.61 -21.61 -21.56
N SER A 37 -21.80 -22.44 -20.87
CA SER A 37 -22.22 -23.27 -19.74
C SER A 37 -22.13 -22.52 -18.39
N TYR A 38 -21.54 -21.34 -18.35
CA TYR A 38 -21.47 -20.55 -17.11
C TYR A 38 -22.79 -19.87 -16.83
N GLU A 39 -23.40 -20.22 -15.70
CA GLU A 39 -24.62 -19.58 -15.21
C GLU A 39 -24.38 -18.96 -13.82
N PRO A 40 -24.43 -17.63 -13.71
CA PRO A 40 -24.34 -16.96 -12.42
C PRO A 40 -25.46 -17.39 -11.47
N SER A 41 -25.17 -17.39 -10.17
CA SER A 41 -26.14 -17.79 -9.14
C SER A 41 -27.46 -17.01 -9.28
N THR A 42 -28.58 -17.73 -9.17
CA THR A 42 -29.92 -17.15 -9.21
C THR A 42 -30.26 -16.24 -8.02
N ILE A 43 -29.44 -16.27 -6.97
CA ILE A 43 -29.53 -15.36 -5.82
C ILE A 43 -29.13 -13.93 -6.18
N LEU A 44 -28.28 -13.76 -7.22
CA LEU A 44 -27.83 -12.46 -7.69
C LEU A 44 -28.92 -11.73 -8.48
N SER A 45 -28.93 -10.41 -8.39
CA SER A 45 -29.82 -9.56 -9.21
C SER A 45 -29.54 -9.77 -10.71
N GLU A 46 -30.55 -9.51 -11.55
CA GLU A 46 -30.40 -9.60 -13.01
C GLU A 46 -29.23 -8.75 -13.53
N ARG A 47 -29.10 -7.52 -13.00
CA ARG A 47 -28.00 -6.62 -13.35
C ARG A 47 -26.62 -7.23 -13.01
N MET A 48 -26.50 -7.85 -11.83
CA MET A 48 -25.23 -8.49 -11.42
C MET A 48 -24.93 -9.71 -12.28
N ARG A 49 -25.94 -10.49 -12.66
CA ARG A 49 -25.76 -11.65 -13.54
C ARG A 49 -25.32 -11.23 -14.94
N SER A 50 -25.92 -10.18 -15.50
CA SER A 50 -25.54 -9.61 -16.79
C SER A 50 -24.09 -9.08 -16.74
N TYR A 51 -23.74 -8.33 -15.69
CA TYR A 51 -22.38 -7.85 -15.50
C TYR A 51 -21.34 -8.99 -15.47
N LEU A 52 -21.58 -10.04 -14.67
CA LEU A 52 -20.67 -11.19 -14.57
C LEU A 52 -20.52 -11.97 -15.87
N LYS A 53 -21.57 -12.00 -16.71
CA LYS A 53 -21.60 -12.81 -17.93
C LYS A 53 -21.11 -12.02 -19.15
N ASP A 54 -21.43 -10.76 -19.23
CA ASP A 54 -21.28 -9.95 -20.45
C ASP A 54 -20.19 -8.87 -20.32
N GLU A 55 -20.12 -8.17 -19.18
CA GLU A 55 -19.25 -7.00 -19.00
C GLU A 55 -17.90 -7.37 -18.36
N LEU A 56 -17.91 -8.11 -17.26
CA LEU A 56 -16.70 -8.46 -16.53
C LEU A 56 -15.66 -9.22 -17.36
N PRO A 57 -16.01 -10.22 -18.21
CA PRO A 57 -15.02 -10.87 -19.07
C PRO A 57 -14.32 -9.90 -20.02
N GLN A 58 -15.07 -8.95 -20.59
CA GLN A 58 -14.52 -7.95 -21.52
C GLN A 58 -13.59 -6.97 -20.79
N GLU A 59 -13.93 -6.60 -19.55
CA GLU A 59 -13.06 -5.77 -18.70
C GLU A 59 -11.77 -6.49 -18.36
N ILE A 60 -11.85 -7.78 -17.99
CA ILE A 60 -10.67 -8.62 -17.72
C ILE A 60 -9.79 -8.72 -18.97
N ASP A 61 -10.36 -9.05 -20.14
CA ASP A 61 -9.58 -9.19 -21.38
C ASP A 61 -8.92 -7.87 -21.80
N ARG A 62 -9.63 -6.73 -21.63
CA ARG A 62 -9.07 -5.40 -21.85
C ARG A 62 -7.89 -5.13 -20.91
N GLY A 63 -8.07 -5.37 -19.61
CA GLY A 63 -7.02 -5.18 -18.61
C GLY A 63 -5.78 -6.03 -18.88
N VAL A 64 -5.97 -7.32 -19.21
CA VAL A 64 -4.87 -8.22 -19.58
C VAL A 64 -4.12 -7.73 -20.81
N LYS A 65 -4.86 -7.25 -21.82
CA LYS A 65 -4.25 -6.70 -23.05
C LYS A 65 -3.43 -5.44 -22.77
N GLU A 66 -3.98 -4.50 -22.00
CA GLU A 66 -3.29 -3.26 -21.62
C GLU A 66 -2.01 -3.53 -20.82
N LEU A 67 -2.07 -4.51 -19.89
CA LEU A 67 -0.90 -4.94 -19.11
C LEU A 67 0.18 -5.59 -19.98
N ARG A 68 -0.22 -6.41 -20.98
CA ARG A 68 0.72 -7.00 -21.94
C ARG A 68 1.37 -5.93 -22.81
N GLU A 69 0.61 -4.93 -23.24
CA GLU A 69 1.13 -3.79 -24.01
C GLU A 69 2.10 -2.96 -23.16
N LYS A 70 1.83 -2.75 -21.87
CA LYS A 70 2.77 -2.12 -20.92
C LYS A 70 4.03 -2.96 -20.72
N LYS A 71 3.89 -4.26 -20.48
CA LYS A 71 5.03 -5.19 -20.35
C LYS A 71 5.92 -5.21 -21.61
N SER A 72 5.32 -5.02 -22.77
CA SER A 72 6.04 -4.94 -24.07
C SER A 72 6.69 -3.57 -24.34
N ASN A 73 6.43 -2.56 -23.50
CA ASN A 73 7.05 -1.25 -23.61
C ASN A 73 8.26 -1.15 -22.66
N PRO A 74 9.49 -1.39 -23.13
CA PRO A 74 10.69 -1.42 -22.27
C PRO A 74 11.07 -0.05 -21.68
N GLU A 75 10.34 1.01 -21.99
CA GLU A 75 10.65 2.37 -21.53
C GLU A 75 10.00 2.72 -20.17
N LEU A 76 9.05 1.91 -19.67
CA LEU A 76 8.34 2.21 -18.44
C LEU A 76 8.66 1.19 -17.33
N PRO A 77 9.26 1.63 -16.21
CA PRO A 77 9.48 0.75 -15.08
C PRO A 77 8.15 0.32 -14.46
N SER A 78 8.10 -0.89 -13.88
CA SER A 78 6.99 -1.32 -13.04
C SER A 78 6.82 -0.39 -11.83
N LEU A 79 5.67 -0.44 -11.15
CA LEU A 79 5.43 0.37 -9.94
C LEU A 79 6.46 0.04 -8.86
N LEU A 80 6.79 -1.24 -8.69
CA LEU A 80 7.82 -1.69 -7.75
C LEU A 80 9.19 -1.12 -8.13
N GLU A 81 9.58 -1.17 -9.40
CA GLU A 81 10.86 -0.61 -9.87
C GLU A 81 10.91 0.91 -9.70
N ALA A 82 9.81 1.60 -9.99
CA ALA A 82 9.72 3.05 -9.79
C ALA A 82 9.90 3.41 -8.30
N ALA A 83 9.22 2.69 -7.39
CA ALA A 83 9.37 2.87 -5.95
C ALA A 83 10.80 2.56 -5.48
N ARG A 84 11.37 1.44 -5.92
CA ARG A 84 12.76 1.06 -5.61
C ARG A 84 13.76 2.10 -6.07
N ASN A 85 13.63 2.57 -7.32
CA ASN A 85 14.52 3.59 -7.88
C ASN A 85 14.42 4.91 -7.11
N TYR A 86 13.20 5.28 -6.65
CA TYR A 86 13.00 6.44 -5.79
C TYR A 86 13.77 6.31 -4.48
N LEU A 87 13.64 5.17 -3.77
CA LEU A 87 14.30 4.94 -2.49
C LEU A 87 15.83 4.89 -2.66
N GLN A 88 16.34 4.21 -3.67
CA GLN A 88 17.77 4.15 -3.97
C GLN A 88 18.35 5.53 -4.26
N LYS A 89 17.66 6.34 -5.08
CA LYS A 89 18.12 7.71 -5.42
C LYS A 89 18.18 8.62 -4.20
N ASN A 90 17.34 8.37 -3.20
CA ASN A 90 17.30 9.15 -1.96
C ASN A 90 18.10 8.46 -0.81
N GLU A 91 18.89 7.44 -1.13
CA GLU A 91 19.80 6.72 -0.21
C GLU A 91 19.07 6.10 1.00
N TRP A 92 17.82 5.64 0.81
CA TRP A 92 17.06 4.97 1.85
C TRP A 92 17.44 3.51 1.95
N ASN A 93 17.56 2.99 3.18
CA ASN A 93 17.72 1.56 3.43
C ASN A 93 16.38 0.86 3.36
N PHE A 94 16.27 -0.18 2.53
CA PHE A 94 15.05 -0.95 2.35
C PHE A 94 15.34 -2.39 1.93
N GLU A 95 14.33 -3.25 2.07
CA GLU A 95 14.35 -4.64 1.62
C GLU A 95 13.14 -4.88 0.70
N VAL A 96 13.36 -5.55 -0.43
CA VAL A 96 12.26 -6.07 -1.27
C VAL A 96 11.89 -7.45 -0.75
N LEU A 97 10.62 -7.63 -0.38
CA LEU A 97 10.15 -8.90 0.18
C LEU A 97 10.03 -9.98 -0.91
N PRO A 98 10.00 -11.28 -0.50
CA PRO A 98 9.95 -12.41 -1.46
C PRO A 98 8.68 -12.47 -2.32
N ASP A 99 7.63 -11.73 -1.98
CA ASP A 99 6.41 -11.60 -2.78
C ASP A 99 6.60 -10.73 -4.04
N HIS A 100 7.77 -10.03 -4.13
CA HIS A 100 8.12 -9.12 -5.22
C HIS A 100 7.06 -8.04 -5.52
N THR A 101 6.21 -7.73 -4.55
CA THR A 101 5.21 -6.65 -4.61
C THR A 101 5.35 -5.67 -3.46
N THR A 102 6.17 -6.02 -2.47
CA THR A 102 6.30 -5.28 -1.21
C THR A 102 7.74 -4.87 -0.95
N ILE A 103 7.93 -3.62 -0.55
CA ILE A 103 9.20 -3.09 -0.03
C ILE A 103 9.00 -2.74 1.44
N ALA A 104 9.87 -3.25 2.32
CA ALA A 104 9.89 -2.94 3.74
C ALA A 104 11.04 -2.00 4.08
N LEU A 105 10.81 -1.04 4.99
CA LEU A 105 11.83 -0.12 5.49
C LEU A 105 11.50 0.32 6.92
N GLY A 106 12.53 0.73 7.67
CA GLY A 106 12.37 1.42 8.95
C GLY A 106 12.45 2.93 8.74
N PHE A 107 11.76 3.69 9.57
CA PHE A 107 11.84 5.14 9.59
C PHE A 107 11.94 5.68 11.02
N GLU A 108 12.81 6.68 11.21
CA GLU A 108 12.97 7.42 12.46
C GLU A 108 12.51 8.87 12.23
N GLY A 109 11.45 9.27 12.91
CA GLY A 109 10.91 10.63 12.89
C GLY A 109 11.31 11.44 14.14
N VAL A 110 10.67 12.58 14.31
CA VAL A 110 10.90 13.44 15.49
C VAL A 110 10.34 12.80 16.76
N ASN A 111 9.21 12.07 16.63
CA ASN A 111 8.47 11.54 17.78
C ASN A 111 8.75 10.04 18.03
N GLY A 112 9.57 9.41 17.23
CA GLY A 112 9.99 8.01 17.41
C GLY A 112 10.30 7.30 16.11
N GLU A 113 10.44 5.97 16.20
CA GLU A 113 10.70 5.07 15.08
C GLU A 113 9.53 4.12 14.83
N TRP A 114 9.37 3.71 13.58
CA TRP A 114 8.32 2.76 13.16
C TRP A 114 8.68 2.03 11.89
N HIS A 115 7.87 1.04 11.53
CA HIS A 115 8.02 0.31 10.27
C HIS A 115 7.19 0.94 9.16
N CYS A 116 7.72 0.87 7.95
CA CYS A 116 7.00 1.31 6.76
C CYS A 116 6.99 0.21 5.70
N MET A 117 5.96 0.24 4.87
CA MET A 117 5.80 -0.69 3.75
C MET A 117 5.30 0.06 2.51
N ILE A 118 5.91 -0.22 1.36
CA ILE A 118 5.33 0.10 0.05
C ILE A 118 4.77 -1.20 -0.51
N GLN A 119 3.49 -1.22 -0.84
CA GLN A 119 2.85 -2.30 -1.55
C GLN A 119 2.44 -1.83 -2.94
N THR A 120 2.83 -2.57 -3.96
CA THR A 120 2.43 -2.32 -5.34
C THR A 120 1.43 -3.37 -5.79
N ARG A 121 0.41 -2.92 -6.50
CA ARG A 121 -0.62 -3.75 -7.13
C ARG A 121 -0.57 -3.41 -8.62
N GLU A 122 0.30 -4.12 -9.34
CA GLU A 122 0.62 -3.81 -10.74
C GLU A 122 -0.59 -3.93 -11.67
N LEU A 123 -1.49 -4.89 -11.41
CA LEU A 123 -2.69 -5.12 -12.21
C LEU A 123 -3.74 -4.03 -12.03
N GLU A 124 -3.90 -3.57 -10.80
CA GLU A 124 -4.82 -2.50 -10.44
C GLU A 124 -4.19 -1.10 -10.58
N GLU A 125 -2.93 -1.04 -11.00
CA GLU A 125 -2.17 0.20 -11.13
C GLU A 125 -2.18 1.05 -9.84
N GLN A 126 -2.02 0.40 -8.69
CA GLN A 126 -2.09 1.05 -7.39
C GLN A 126 -0.77 0.92 -6.63
N MET A 127 -0.39 1.99 -5.95
CA MET A 127 0.70 2.00 -4.98
C MET A 127 0.18 2.46 -3.63
N ILE A 128 0.51 1.70 -2.60
CA ILE A 128 0.08 1.96 -1.22
C ILE A 128 1.33 2.11 -0.36
N PHE A 129 1.32 3.11 0.53
CA PHE A 129 2.35 3.29 1.53
C PHE A 129 1.74 3.21 2.92
N TYR A 130 2.31 2.35 3.75
CA TYR A 130 1.92 2.15 5.15
C TYR A 130 3.00 2.63 6.10
N SER A 131 2.59 3.27 7.19
CA SER A 131 3.37 3.43 8.42
C SER A 131 2.67 2.64 9.52
N SER A 132 3.41 1.75 10.22
CA SER A 132 2.87 0.79 11.17
C SER A 132 3.65 0.85 12.49
N LEU A 133 2.95 0.73 13.61
CA LEU A 133 3.62 0.58 14.90
C LEU A 133 4.41 -0.74 14.95
N SER A 134 5.50 -0.75 15.72
CA SER A 134 6.27 -1.97 15.99
C SER A 134 5.56 -2.94 16.94
N GLU A 135 4.54 -2.46 17.65
CA GLU A 135 3.76 -3.24 18.60
C GLU A 135 2.25 -3.06 18.37
N ASN A 136 1.48 -4.10 18.61
CA ASN A 136 0.04 -4.08 18.45
C ASN A 136 -0.63 -3.36 19.62
N ILE A 137 -1.78 -2.74 19.38
CA ILE A 137 -2.60 -2.10 20.40
C ILE A 137 -3.17 -3.16 21.34
N PRO A 138 -2.91 -3.09 22.65
CA PRO A 138 -3.45 -4.05 23.62
C PRO A 138 -4.98 -4.09 23.60
N SER A 139 -5.57 -5.27 23.78
CA SER A 139 -7.03 -5.48 23.70
C SER A 139 -7.85 -4.56 24.60
N ASN A 140 -7.31 -4.19 25.77
CA ASN A 140 -7.95 -3.25 26.70
C ASN A 140 -7.81 -1.78 26.28
N ARG A 141 -7.14 -1.47 25.17
CA ARG A 141 -6.95 -0.12 24.63
C ARG A 141 -7.62 0.07 23.26
N ILE A 142 -8.13 -1.00 22.64
CA ILE A 142 -8.77 -0.97 21.31
C ILE A 142 -9.86 0.09 21.23
N ASP A 143 -10.82 0.13 22.17
CA ASP A 143 -11.93 1.09 22.15
C ASP A 143 -11.44 2.54 22.23
N THR A 144 -10.44 2.80 23.06
CA THR A 144 -9.86 4.14 23.21
C THR A 144 -9.13 4.56 21.95
N MET A 145 -8.38 3.65 21.31
CA MET A 145 -7.69 3.87 20.06
C MET A 145 -8.68 4.07 18.91
N MET A 146 -9.74 3.26 18.81
CA MET A 146 -10.80 3.44 17.81
C MET A 146 -11.43 4.84 17.88
N LYS A 147 -11.74 5.32 19.08
CA LYS A 147 -12.27 6.67 19.27
C LYS A 147 -11.27 7.73 18.80
N PHE A 148 -10.00 7.58 19.16
CA PHE A 148 -8.93 8.50 18.77
C PHE A 148 -8.77 8.56 17.24
N ILE A 149 -8.56 7.42 16.58
CA ILE A 149 -8.35 7.40 15.12
C ILE A 149 -9.58 7.87 14.34
N THR A 150 -10.80 7.63 14.86
CA THR A 150 -12.03 8.18 14.26
C THR A 150 -12.02 9.70 14.28
N MET A 151 -11.63 10.33 15.39
CA MET A 151 -11.53 11.79 15.50
C MET A 151 -10.40 12.35 14.64
N VAL A 152 -9.27 11.66 14.56
CA VAL A 152 -8.13 12.03 13.71
C VAL A 152 -8.52 11.94 12.24
N ASN A 153 -9.06 10.80 11.79
CA ASN A 153 -9.44 10.56 10.40
C ASN A 153 -10.45 11.59 9.88
N TYR A 154 -11.36 12.06 10.73
CA TYR A 154 -12.32 13.10 10.37
C TYR A 154 -11.64 14.43 9.94
N ARG A 155 -10.42 14.67 10.41
CA ARG A 155 -9.65 15.90 10.12
C ARG A 155 -8.59 15.71 9.03
N LEU A 156 -8.30 14.48 8.65
CA LEU A 156 -7.30 14.18 7.62
C LEU A 156 -7.85 14.44 6.22
N VAL A 157 -6.99 15.00 5.36
CA VAL A 157 -7.30 15.24 3.94
C VAL A 157 -6.77 14.11 3.06
N VAL A 158 -5.61 13.54 3.43
CA VAL A 158 -4.94 12.48 2.67
C VAL A 158 -4.67 11.33 3.59
N GLY A 159 -5.04 10.12 3.16
CA GLY A 159 -4.82 8.89 3.92
C GLY A 159 -5.77 8.73 5.11
N ASN A 160 -5.59 7.62 5.81
CA ASN A 160 -6.39 7.29 7.00
C ASN A 160 -5.63 6.32 7.92
N PHE A 161 -5.94 6.38 9.22
CA PHE A 161 -5.56 5.35 10.16
C PHE A 161 -6.51 4.15 10.06
N GLU A 162 -5.96 2.95 10.11
CA GLU A 162 -6.66 1.67 10.09
C GLU A 162 -6.24 0.87 11.32
N LEU A 163 -7.19 0.31 12.04
CA LEU A 163 -6.96 -0.54 13.20
C LEU A 163 -7.64 -1.89 12.97
N ASP A 164 -6.86 -2.96 12.95
CA ASP A 164 -7.41 -4.29 13.05
C ASP A 164 -7.78 -4.57 14.51
N VAL A 165 -9.07 -4.69 14.79
CA VAL A 165 -9.57 -4.91 16.15
C VAL A 165 -9.38 -6.34 16.64
N THR A 166 -8.99 -7.26 15.76
CA THR A 166 -8.78 -8.68 16.09
C THR A 166 -7.41 -8.93 16.71
N ASP A 167 -6.39 -8.22 16.27
CA ASP A 167 -5.01 -8.38 16.75
C ASP A 167 -4.37 -7.08 17.23
N GLY A 168 -5.01 -5.92 16.98
CA GLY A 168 -4.53 -4.62 17.42
C GLY A 168 -3.50 -3.98 16.49
N GLU A 169 -3.32 -4.48 15.26
CA GLU A 169 -2.44 -3.82 14.29
C GLU A 169 -2.96 -2.43 13.93
N LEU A 170 -2.11 -1.40 14.08
CA LEU A 170 -2.41 -0.02 13.75
C LEU A 170 -1.53 0.46 12.61
N ASN A 171 -2.16 0.84 11.51
CA ASN A 171 -1.52 1.36 10.32
C ASN A 171 -2.02 2.77 9.98
N TYR A 172 -1.17 3.59 9.39
CA TYR A 172 -1.57 4.76 8.64
C TYR A 172 -1.29 4.52 7.16
N LYS A 173 -2.33 4.58 6.35
CA LYS A 173 -2.30 4.26 4.93
C LYS A 173 -2.47 5.50 4.07
N THR A 174 -1.63 5.62 3.05
CA THR A 174 -1.83 6.50 1.89
C THR A 174 -1.73 5.69 0.61
N SER A 175 -2.49 6.05 -0.42
CA SER A 175 -2.51 5.29 -1.68
C SER A 175 -2.63 6.20 -2.89
N LEU A 176 -2.11 5.71 -4.01
CA LEU A 176 -2.29 6.27 -5.35
C LEU A 176 -3.03 5.26 -6.20
N ASP A 177 -4.05 5.72 -6.88
CA ASP A 177 -4.66 5.06 -8.01
C ASP A 177 -4.08 5.72 -9.28
N LEU A 178 -3.48 4.91 -10.13
CA LEU A 178 -2.69 5.37 -11.26
C LEU A 178 -3.32 4.98 -12.59
N GLU A 179 -4.60 4.59 -12.56
CA GLU A 179 -5.32 4.23 -13.78
C GLU A 179 -5.11 5.31 -14.87
N SER A 180 -4.47 4.91 -15.96
CA SER A 180 -4.13 5.78 -17.09
C SER A 180 -3.14 6.92 -16.77
N VAL A 181 -2.47 6.91 -15.63
CA VAL A 181 -1.49 7.93 -15.23
C VAL A 181 -0.13 7.29 -14.94
N GLN A 182 0.92 7.78 -15.57
CA GLN A 182 2.28 7.31 -15.30
C GLN A 182 2.75 7.78 -13.92
N LEU A 183 3.18 6.83 -13.08
CA LEU A 183 3.81 7.11 -11.80
C LEU A 183 5.12 7.89 -12.01
N ASN A 184 5.24 9.02 -11.35
CA ASN A 184 6.45 9.84 -11.40
C ASN A 184 7.05 10.06 -10.00
N HIS A 185 8.29 10.55 -9.99
CA HIS A 185 9.06 10.79 -8.77
C HIS A 185 8.35 11.70 -7.75
N GLU A 186 7.67 12.75 -8.21
CA GLU A 186 6.96 13.68 -7.32
C GLU A 186 5.73 13.06 -6.68
N MET A 187 5.02 12.20 -7.39
CA MET A 187 3.88 11.45 -6.84
C MET A 187 4.35 10.50 -5.74
N ILE A 188 5.42 9.74 -5.97
CA ILE A 188 6.02 8.85 -4.96
C ILE A 188 6.46 9.66 -3.75
N ARG A 189 7.21 10.74 -3.98
CA ARG A 189 7.66 11.65 -2.93
C ARG A 189 6.50 12.16 -2.08
N ASN A 190 5.47 12.68 -2.72
CA ASN A 190 4.34 13.30 -2.02
C ASN A 190 3.58 12.29 -1.15
N ILE A 191 3.32 11.08 -1.65
CA ILE A 191 2.59 10.07 -0.88
C ILE A 191 3.41 9.59 0.32
N ILE A 192 4.71 9.32 0.14
CA ILE A 192 5.61 8.87 1.21
C ILE A 192 5.76 9.96 2.26
N HIS A 193 6.15 11.19 1.87
CA HIS A 193 6.40 12.26 2.83
C HIS A 193 5.13 12.69 3.57
N THR A 194 3.97 12.71 2.90
CA THR A 194 2.69 12.99 3.57
C THR A 194 2.37 11.91 4.61
N ASN A 195 2.62 10.64 4.28
CA ASN A 195 2.40 9.54 5.20
C ASN A 195 3.30 9.67 6.44
N LEU A 196 4.60 9.75 6.23
CA LEU A 196 5.60 9.84 7.30
C LEU A 196 5.34 11.04 8.23
N ALA A 197 5.11 12.23 7.66
CA ALA A 197 4.84 13.44 8.44
C ALA A 197 3.54 13.34 9.23
N THR A 198 2.52 12.70 8.67
CA THR A 198 1.23 12.53 9.36
C THR A 198 1.35 11.51 10.48
N PHE A 199 1.99 10.36 10.23
CA PHE A 199 2.19 9.35 11.26
C PHE A 199 3.02 9.89 12.43
N ASP A 200 4.17 10.53 12.14
CA ASP A 200 5.03 11.13 13.14
C ASP A 200 4.27 12.15 14.01
N ARG A 201 3.46 13.00 13.38
CA ARG A 201 2.64 13.99 14.10
C ARG A 201 1.68 13.38 15.11
N HIS A 202 1.08 12.23 14.78
CA HIS A 202 0.07 11.58 15.63
C HIS A 202 0.67 10.57 16.62
N LEU A 203 1.95 10.22 16.46
CA LEU A 203 2.64 9.25 17.30
C LEU A 203 2.61 9.61 18.81
N PRO A 204 2.74 10.88 19.24
CA PRO A 204 2.59 11.23 20.65
C PRO A 204 1.21 10.88 21.22
N GLY A 205 0.14 11.13 20.47
CA GLY A 205 -1.22 10.76 20.88
C GLY A 205 -1.41 9.25 20.98
N ILE A 206 -0.88 8.50 20.02
CA ILE A 206 -0.90 7.04 20.03
C ILE A 206 -0.18 6.50 21.29
N LYS A 207 1.00 7.02 21.60
CA LYS A 207 1.79 6.63 22.79
C LYS A 207 1.03 6.90 24.09
N ILE A 208 0.35 8.05 24.22
CA ILE A 208 -0.49 8.36 25.39
C ILE A 208 -1.55 7.28 25.59
N ILE A 209 -2.20 6.81 24.54
CA ILE A 209 -3.22 5.76 24.65
C ILE A 209 -2.58 4.42 25.03
N LEU A 210 -1.45 4.06 24.47
CA LEU A 210 -0.69 2.85 24.84
C LEU A 210 -0.32 2.87 26.32
N ASP A 211 0.11 4.03 26.86
CA ASP A 211 0.47 4.24 28.25
C ASP A 211 -0.74 4.33 29.21
N GLY A 212 -1.96 4.15 28.71
CA GLY A 212 -3.15 4.13 29.54
C GLY A 212 -3.93 5.45 29.60
N GLY A 213 -3.52 6.46 28.84
CA GLY A 213 -4.19 7.76 28.76
C GLY A 213 -5.55 7.72 28.03
N LEU A 214 -6.25 8.85 28.09
CA LEU A 214 -7.56 9.02 27.49
C LEU A 214 -7.45 9.62 26.09
N THR A 215 -8.50 9.44 25.28
CA THR A 215 -8.60 10.01 23.92
C THR A 215 -8.42 11.54 23.91
N GLU A 216 -8.98 12.24 24.87
CA GLU A 216 -8.89 13.71 24.98
C GLU A 216 -7.43 14.15 25.20
N GLN A 217 -6.69 13.47 26.07
CA GLN A 217 -5.27 13.75 26.31
C GLN A 217 -4.43 13.48 25.06
N ALA A 218 -4.74 12.41 24.32
CA ALA A 218 -4.08 12.09 23.06
C ALA A 218 -4.32 13.15 21.99
N MET A 219 -5.55 13.67 21.89
CA MET A 219 -5.87 14.75 20.96
C MET A 219 -5.15 16.07 21.32
N ASP A 220 -5.10 16.43 22.60
CA ASP A 220 -4.37 17.61 23.06
C ASP A 220 -2.87 17.54 22.70
N ALA A 221 -2.25 16.35 22.86
CA ALA A 221 -0.85 16.14 22.52
C ALA A 221 -0.58 16.34 21.02
N VAL A 222 -1.48 15.88 20.15
CA VAL A 222 -1.37 16.07 18.69
C VAL A 222 -1.49 17.56 18.34
N GLU A 223 -2.40 18.31 18.98
CA GLU A 223 -2.60 19.73 18.74
C GLU A 223 -1.39 20.56 19.22
N MET A 224 -0.80 20.23 20.36
CA MET A 224 0.43 20.87 20.87
C MET A 224 1.62 20.62 19.94
N ASN A 225 1.74 19.42 19.38
CA ASN A 225 2.80 19.07 18.44
C ASN A 225 2.68 19.88 17.11
N GLN A 226 1.47 20.20 16.67
CA GLN A 226 1.24 21.08 15.52
C GLN A 226 1.71 22.52 15.77
N SER A 227 1.49 23.03 16.98
CA SER A 227 1.82 24.42 17.34
C SER A 227 3.33 24.66 17.43
N SER A 228 4.10 23.64 17.84
CA SER A 228 5.57 23.74 17.96
C SER A 228 6.29 23.67 16.60
N GLY A 229 5.71 22.98 15.60
CA GLY A 229 6.30 22.86 14.25
C GLY A 229 6.19 24.13 13.39
N THR A 230 5.25 25.02 13.69
CA THR A 230 5.05 26.26 12.92
C THR A 230 6.01 27.39 13.29
N HIS A 231 6.77 27.29 14.38
CA HIS A 231 7.71 28.32 14.84
C HIS A 231 9.16 28.17 14.33
N SER A 232 9.48 27.11 13.56
CA SER A 232 10.84 26.87 13.03
C SER A 232 11.02 27.22 11.54
N MET A 233 10.02 27.85 10.92
CA MET A 233 10.11 28.35 9.54
C MET A 233 9.93 29.87 9.49
N SER A 234 10.86 30.60 10.08
CA SER A 234 10.98 32.07 9.90
C SER A 234 12.44 32.45 9.78
#